data_fab8747b4dc023d62dd49035ce0e69a9
#
_entry.id   fab8747b4dc023d62dd49035ce0e69a9
#
_cell.length_a   1.000
_cell.length_b   1.000
_cell.length_c   1.000
_cell.angle_alpha   90.00
_cell.angle_beta   90.00
_cell.angle_gamma   90.00
#
_symmetry.space_group_name_H-M   'P 1'
#
loop_
_entity.id
_entity.type
_entity.pdbx_description
1 polymer ?
#
loop_
_entity_poly.entity_id
_entity_poly.type
_entity_poly.pdbx_seq_one_letter_code
_entity_poly.pdbx_strand_id
1 'polypeptide(L)'
;MEPSKDISRLIEIMAALRHPETGCPWDIVQSFETIKPYTIEEAYEVSDAIERGDMDDLCDELGDLLLQVVFHARMAEEAGEFSFGDVVNAITAKMIRRHPHVFARLPADTPDAVKRQWDEIKQAEKRERAERRSRRGITEDFNSGFLGSVQRSFPALTEALKLQERAAKVGFDWSAPEPILDKIEEEIGELRAALREGDQAKVSDELGDLIFAVVNIGRHVKADPEQAVRGTNTKFRRRFSHIEQVLEAEGETLEAASLERMEEIWQAAKAIERAIVVGAE
;
A
#
# COMPACT_ATOMS: atom_id res chain seq x y z
N MET A 1 -31.67 -6.18 15.48
CA MET A 1 -30.43 -6.98 15.54
C MET A 1 -29.49 -6.25 16.48
N GLU A 2 -28.86 -6.95 17.44
CA GLU A 2 -27.99 -6.31 18.42
C GLU A 2 -26.52 -6.48 18.03
N PRO A 3 -25.63 -5.50 18.37
CA PRO A 3 -24.19 -5.61 18.18
C PRO A 3 -23.61 -6.84 18.90
N SER A 4 -22.54 -7.40 18.37
CA SER A 4 -21.86 -8.56 18.96
C SER A 4 -20.36 -8.51 18.65
N LYS A 5 -19.56 -9.15 19.52
CA LYS A 5 -18.13 -9.39 19.24
C LYS A 5 -17.89 -10.67 18.42
N ASP A 6 -18.95 -11.38 18.06
CA ASP A 6 -18.88 -12.60 17.26
C ASP A 6 -18.93 -12.23 15.77
N ILE A 7 -17.97 -12.72 15.00
CA ILE A 7 -17.88 -12.51 13.56
C ILE A 7 -19.13 -12.98 12.81
N SER A 8 -19.84 -13.98 13.32
CA SER A 8 -21.09 -14.44 12.72
C SER A 8 -22.13 -13.33 12.60
N ARG A 9 -22.13 -12.39 13.56
CA ARG A 9 -23.03 -11.23 13.54
C ARG A 9 -22.75 -10.31 12.34
N LEU A 10 -21.50 -10.05 12.01
CA LEU A 10 -21.14 -9.23 10.86
C LEU A 10 -21.55 -9.92 9.54
N ILE A 11 -21.39 -11.24 9.47
CA ILE A 11 -21.84 -12.04 8.31
C ILE A 11 -23.36 -11.98 8.16
N GLU A 12 -24.12 -12.10 9.26
CA GLU A 12 -25.58 -11.96 9.27
C GLU A 12 -26.02 -10.55 8.84
N ILE A 13 -25.34 -9.51 9.31
CA ILE A 13 -25.61 -8.13 8.93
C ILE A 13 -25.41 -7.96 7.41
N MET A 14 -24.30 -8.42 6.87
CA MET A 14 -24.01 -8.31 5.43
C MET A 14 -25.03 -9.10 4.60
N ALA A 15 -25.43 -10.28 5.05
CA ALA A 15 -26.50 -11.04 4.39
C ALA A 15 -27.83 -10.30 4.39
N ALA A 16 -28.15 -9.60 5.49
CA ALA A 16 -29.36 -8.78 5.57
C ALA A 16 -29.30 -7.53 4.68
N LEU A 17 -28.15 -6.83 4.67
CA LEU A 17 -27.92 -5.66 3.82
C LEU A 17 -28.04 -5.99 2.32
N ARG A 18 -27.59 -7.15 1.90
CA ARG A 18 -27.64 -7.61 0.52
C ARG A 18 -28.86 -8.50 0.20
N HIS A 19 -29.85 -8.58 1.09
CA HIS A 19 -31.05 -9.34 0.77
C HIS A 19 -31.80 -8.70 -0.41
N PRO A 20 -32.14 -9.45 -1.49
CA PRO A 20 -32.62 -8.86 -2.74
C PRO A 20 -33.94 -8.08 -2.62
N GLU A 21 -34.81 -8.42 -1.66
CA GLU A 21 -36.12 -7.77 -1.49
C GLU A 21 -36.13 -6.75 -0.35
N THR A 22 -35.36 -6.98 0.72
CA THR A 22 -35.47 -6.22 1.98
C THR A 22 -34.16 -5.55 2.39
N GLY A 23 -33.11 -5.74 1.64
CA GLY A 23 -31.79 -5.19 1.94
C GLY A 23 -31.64 -3.71 1.58
N CYS A 24 -30.46 -3.18 1.78
CA CYS A 24 -30.14 -1.81 1.47
C CYS A 24 -29.98 -1.62 -0.06
N PRO A 25 -30.68 -0.68 -0.69
CA PRO A 25 -30.61 -0.48 -2.15
C PRO A 25 -29.20 -0.18 -2.65
N TRP A 26 -28.35 0.47 -1.84
CA TRP A 26 -26.96 0.75 -2.20
C TRP A 26 -26.12 -0.53 -2.17
N ASP A 27 -26.25 -1.35 -1.11
CA ASP A 27 -25.45 -2.58 -0.97
C ASP A 27 -25.82 -3.64 -2.01
N ILE A 28 -27.08 -3.75 -2.37
CA ILE A 28 -27.59 -4.76 -3.33
C ILE A 28 -26.96 -4.57 -4.72
N VAL A 29 -26.78 -3.33 -5.18
CA VAL A 29 -26.28 -3.03 -6.54
C VAL A 29 -24.77 -3.10 -6.67
N GLN A 30 -24.03 -3.30 -5.57
CA GLN A 30 -22.58 -3.34 -5.61
C GLN A 30 -22.03 -4.61 -6.27
N SER A 31 -20.92 -4.46 -6.97
CA SER A 31 -20.12 -5.53 -7.57
C SER A 31 -18.70 -5.54 -6.99
N PHE A 32 -17.89 -6.53 -7.33
CA PHE A 32 -16.46 -6.57 -6.95
C PHE A 32 -15.71 -5.32 -7.41
N GLU A 33 -16.03 -4.83 -8.61
CA GLU A 33 -15.39 -3.67 -9.22
C GLU A 33 -15.74 -2.38 -8.48
N THR A 34 -17.01 -2.23 -8.06
CA THR A 34 -17.48 -1.02 -7.38
C THR A 34 -17.01 -0.94 -5.92
N ILE A 35 -16.80 -2.09 -5.26
CA ILE A 35 -16.30 -2.17 -3.87
C ILE A 35 -14.76 -2.18 -3.78
N LYS A 36 -14.07 -2.60 -4.84
CA LYS A 36 -12.59 -2.63 -4.86
C LYS A 36 -11.92 -1.32 -4.43
N PRO A 37 -12.36 -0.11 -4.84
CA PRO A 37 -11.75 1.13 -4.37
C PRO A 37 -11.80 1.31 -2.85
N TYR A 38 -12.93 1.01 -2.22
CA TYR A 38 -13.10 1.10 -0.77
C TYR A 38 -12.15 0.15 -0.02
N THR A 39 -11.96 -1.08 -0.50
CA THR A 39 -10.99 -2.01 0.10
C THR A 39 -9.57 -1.44 0.16
N ILE A 40 -9.19 -0.61 -0.82
CA ILE A 40 -7.88 0.06 -0.86
C ILE A 40 -7.88 1.25 0.10
N GLU A 41 -8.96 2.02 0.15
CA GLU A 41 -9.18 3.15 1.03
C GLU A 41 -9.04 2.73 2.50
N GLU A 42 -9.81 1.72 2.96
CA GLU A 42 -9.74 1.19 4.32
C GLU A 42 -8.31 0.71 4.70
N ALA A 43 -7.60 0.09 3.75
CA ALA A 43 -6.21 -0.31 4.01
C ALA A 43 -5.28 0.90 4.22
N TYR A 44 -5.57 2.04 3.60
CA TYR A 44 -4.83 3.28 3.81
C TYR A 44 -5.23 3.97 5.10
N GLU A 45 -6.50 3.91 5.51
CA GLU A 45 -7.01 4.47 6.76
C GLU A 45 -6.45 3.71 7.97
N VAL A 46 -6.36 2.38 7.89
CA VAL A 46 -5.57 1.57 8.85
C VAL A 46 -4.12 2.04 8.96
N SER A 47 -3.46 2.33 7.82
CA SER A 47 -2.08 2.82 7.82
C SER A 47 -1.97 4.20 8.47
N ASP A 48 -2.91 5.10 8.21
CA ASP A 48 -2.95 6.45 8.77
C ASP A 48 -3.17 6.42 10.29
N ALA A 49 -4.12 5.60 10.78
CA ALA A 49 -4.36 5.42 12.21
C ALA A 49 -3.10 4.91 12.94
N ILE A 50 -2.36 3.97 12.33
CA ILE A 50 -1.07 3.50 12.86
C ILE A 50 -0.04 4.63 12.91
N GLU A 51 0.09 5.44 11.84
CA GLU A 51 1.05 6.56 11.78
C GLU A 51 0.76 7.64 12.82
N ARG A 52 -0.54 7.88 13.12
CA ARG A 52 -0.98 8.81 14.17
C ARG A 52 -0.85 8.22 15.58
N GLY A 53 -0.70 6.92 15.72
CA GLY A 53 -0.70 6.24 17.01
C GLY A 53 -2.06 6.23 17.69
N ASP A 54 -3.14 6.40 16.93
CA ASP A 54 -4.53 6.40 17.41
C ASP A 54 -5.08 4.97 17.45
N MET A 55 -5.14 4.41 18.64
CA MET A 55 -5.56 3.01 18.82
C MET A 55 -7.08 2.83 18.75
N ASP A 56 -7.85 3.86 19.06
CA ASP A 56 -9.31 3.80 18.96
C ASP A 56 -9.71 3.85 17.48
N ASP A 57 -9.14 4.77 16.72
CA ASP A 57 -9.33 4.89 15.28
C ASP A 57 -8.82 3.63 14.54
N LEU A 58 -7.66 3.11 14.94
CA LEU A 58 -7.15 1.84 14.38
C LEU A 58 -8.13 0.68 14.58
N CYS A 59 -8.86 0.65 15.70
CA CYS A 59 -9.88 -0.37 15.94
C CYS A 59 -11.05 -0.23 14.97
N ASP A 60 -11.49 0.98 14.70
CA ASP A 60 -12.58 1.28 13.78
C ASP A 60 -12.17 0.96 12.33
N GLU A 61 -11.00 1.41 11.88
CA GLU A 61 -10.51 1.15 10.52
C GLU A 61 -10.22 -0.34 10.24
N LEU A 62 -9.77 -1.09 11.26
CA LEU A 62 -9.67 -2.56 11.14
C LEU A 62 -11.06 -3.21 11.02
N GLY A 63 -12.09 -2.62 11.62
CA GLY A 63 -13.48 -3.04 11.47
C GLY A 63 -13.97 -2.83 10.05
N ASP A 64 -13.70 -1.67 9.45
CA ASP A 64 -14.09 -1.32 8.10
C ASP A 64 -13.34 -2.16 7.06
N LEU A 65 -12.05 -2.39 7.25
CA LEU A 65 -11.30 -3.34 6.42
C LEU A 65 -11.85 -4.77 6.52
N LEU A 66 -12.27 -5.22 7.71
CA LEU A 66 -12.92 -6.52 7.91
C LEU A 66 -14.28 -6.56 7.22
N LEU A 67 -15.05 -5.46 7.24
CA LEU A 67 -16.32 -5.33 6.52
C LEU A 67 -16.10 -5.56 5.02
N GLN A 68 -15.05 -4.98 4.41
CA GLN A 68 -14.72 -5.21 3.00
C GLN A 68 -14.50 -6.71 2.70
N VAL A 69 -13.81 -7.42 3.58
CA VAL A 69 -13.59 -8.87 3.41
C VAL A 69 -14.92 -9.64 3.44
N VAL A 70 -15.80 -9.31 4.39
CA VAL A 70 -17.12 -9.96 4.51
C VAL A 70 -18.00 -9.61 3.31
N PHE A 71 -17.96 -8.36 2.84
CA PHE A 71 -18.71 -7.90 1.66
C PHE A 71 -18.33 -8.69 0.40
N HIS A 72 -17.03 -8.77 0.10
CA HIS A 72 -16.54 -9.54 -1.03
C HIS A 72 -16.89 -11.03 -0.92
N ALA A 73 -16.77 -11.61 0.28
CA ALA A 73 -17.12 -13.00 0.52
C ALA A 73 -18.62 -13.25 0.31
N ARG A 74 -19.49 -12.29 0.70
CA ARG A 74 -20.94 -12.38 0.49
C ARG A 74 -21.30 -12.34 -1.00
N MET A 75 -20.70 -11.43 -1.77
CA MET A 75 -20.90 -11.39 -3.24
C MET A 75 -20.44 -12.68 -3.91
N ALA A 76 -19.33 -13.26 -3.45
CA ALA A 76 -18.84 -14.54 -3.96
C ALA A 76 -19.78 -15.71 -3.64
N GLU A 77 -20.37 -15.72 -2.44
CA GLU A 77 -21.36 -16.71 -2.02
C GLU A 77 -22.64 -16.62 -2.86
N GLU A 78 -23.12 -15.40 -3.13
CA GLU A 78 -24.25 -15.15 -4.03
C GLU A 78 -24.00 -15.62 -5.47
N ALA A 79 -22.74 -15.53 -5.92
CA ALA A 79 -22.30 -16.06 -7.21
C ALA A 79 -22.03 -17.59 -7.22
N GLY A 80 -22.16 -18.28 -6.06
CA GLY A 80 -21.88 -19.71 -5.92
C GLY A 80 -20.40 -20.10 -6.00
N GLU A 81 -19.48 -19.14 -5.76
CA GLU A 81 -18.02 -19.36 -5.88
C GLU A 81 -17.39 -19.83 -4.55
N PHE A 82 -17.54 -19.05 -3.48
CA PHE A 82 -17.02 -19.36 -2.14
C PHE A 82 -17.72 -18.52 -1.07
N SER A 83 -17.67 -18.99 0.18
CA SER A 83 -18.20 -18.31 1.36
C SER A 83 -17.11 -17.62 2.19
N PHE A 84 -17.50 -16.81 3.19
CA PHE A 84 -16.57 -16.29 4.19
C PHE A 84 -15.82 -17.41 4.94
N GLY A 85 -16.49 -18.54 5.22
CA GLY A 85 -15.86 -19.71 5.82
C GLY A 85 -14.69 -20.25 4.99
N ASP A 86 -14.81 -20.21 3.67
CA ASP A 86 -13.74 -20.65 2.77
C ASP A 86 -12.55 -19.67 2.79
N VAL A 87 -12.79 -18.37 2.93
CA VAL A 87 -11.74 -17.36 3.11
C VAL A 87 -10.97 -17.63 4.40
N VAL A 88 -11.67 -17.88 5.51
CA VAL A 88 -11.06 -18.22 6.80
C VAL A 88 -10.28 -19.52 6.71
N ASN A 89 -10.83 -20.57 6.09
CA ASN A 89 -10.15 -21.84 5.89
C ASN A 89 -8.87 -21.67 5.04
N ALA A 90 -8.94 -20.89 3.98
CA ALA A 90 -7.78 -20.63 3.12
C ALA A 90 -6.63 -19.94 3.86
N ILE A 91 -6.93 -18.93 4.68
CA ILE A 91 -5.89 -18.22 5.44
C ILE A 91 -5.34 -19.07 6.59
N THR A 92 -6.18 -19.77 7.34
CA THR A 92 -5.75 -20.62 8.46
C THR A 92 -4.89 -21.78 7.97
N ALA A 93 -5.30 -22.49 6.92
CA ALA A 93 -4.50 -23.54 6.28
C ALA A 93 -3.14 -23.02 5.81
N LYS A 94 -3.12 -21.83 5.21
CA LYS A 94 -1.90 -21.16 4.79
C LYS A 94 -0.98 -20.82 5.97
N MET A 95 -1.52 -20.29 7.08
CA MET A 95 -0.73 -19.94 8.26
C MET A 95 -0.13 -21.17 8.92
N ILE A 96 -0.91 -22.24 9.09
CA ILE A 96 -0.43 -23.52 9.62
C ILE A 96 0.70 -24.09 8.76
N ARG A 97 0.51 -24.11 7.45
CA ARG A 97 1.52 -24.65 6.51
C ARG A 97 2.80 -23.80 6.49
N ARG A 98 2.71 -22.48 6.61
CA ARG A 98 3.87 -21.60 6.57
C ARG A 98 4.64 -21.49 7.88
N HIS A 99 4.07 -21.99 8.97
CA HIS A 99 4.71 -21.96 10.29
C HIS A 99 4.87 -23.37 10.88
N PRO A 100 5.54 -24.30 10.18
CA PRO A 100 5.72 -25.67 10.65
C PRO A 100 6.53 -25.74 11.95
N HIS A 101 7.39 -24.76 12.21
CA HIS A 101 8.11 -24.61 13.47
C HIS A 101 7.20 -24.33 14.67
N VAL A 102 6.02 -23.76 14.44
CA VAL A 102 5.01 -23.52 15.49
C VAL A 102 4.01 -24.67 15.57
N PHE A 103 3.50 -25.14 14.43
CA PHE A 103 2.36 -26.05 14.38
C PHE A 103 2.73 -27.52 14.13
N ALA A 104 3.94 -27.81 13.59
CA ALA A 104 4.37 -29.17 13.25
C ALA A 104 5.67 -29.63 13.93
N ARG A 105 6.16 -28.88 14.94
CA ARG A 105 7.39 -29.18 15.71
C ARG A 105 8.65 -29.38 14.83
N LEU A 106 8.73 -28.77 13.68
CA LEU A 106 9.94 -28.76 12.87
C LEU A 106 10.86 -27.65 13.39
N PRO A 107 12.11 -27.96 13.78
CA PRO A 107 12.98 -26.95 14.34
C PRO A 107 13.32 -25.87 13.31
N ALA A 108 13.19 -24.61 13.71
CA ALA A 108 13.72 -23.46 13.00
C ALA A 108 14.18 -22.45 14.05
N ASP A 109 15.42 -22.66 14.52
CA ASP A 109 15.97 -21.97 15.69
C ASP A 109 16.49 -20.55 15.38
N THR A 110 16.44 -20.12 14.12
CA THR A 110 16.90 -18.79 13.70
C THR A 110 15.94 -18.14 12.70
N PRO A 111 15.83 -16.80 12.71
CA PRO A 111 15.03 -16.08 11.72
C PRO A 111 15.37 -16.42 10.26
N ASP A 112 16.65 -16.68 9.97
CA ASP A 112 17.09 -17.05 8.62
C ASP A 112 16.64 -18.47 8.23
N ALA A 113 16.58 -19.42 9.16
CA ALA A 113 16.03 -20.75 8.91
C ALA A 113 14.53 -20.67 8.61
N VAL A 114 13.78 -19.87 9.38
CA VAL A 114 12.35 -19.60 9.12
C VAL A 114 12.16 -18.98 7.74
N LYS A 115 12.98 -17.99 7.37
CA LYS A 115 12.90 -17.32 6.07
C LYS A 115 13.15 -18.28 4.90
N ARG A 116 14.14 -19.17 5.00
CA ARG A 116 14.39 -20.19 3.98
C ARG A 116 13.21 -21.15 3.81
N GLN A 117 12.67 -21.68 4.92
CA GLN A 117 11.46 -22.53 4.89
C GLN A 117 10.28 -21.81 4.23
N TRP A 118 10.06 -20.52 4.54
CA TRP A 118 9.03 -19.73 3.92
C TRP A 118 9.20 -19.58 2.41
N ASP A 119 10.43 -19.38 1.95
CA ASP A 119 10.71 -19.22 0.52
C ASP A 119 10.47 -20.54 -0.25
N GLU A 120 10.82 -21.68 0.32
CA GLU A 120 10.51 -22.99 -0.25
C GLU A 120 9.00 -23.25 -0.33
N ILE A 121 8.27 -23.00 0.77
CA ILE A 121 6.82 -23.16 0.82
C ILE A 121 6.12 -22.21 -0.16
N LYS A 122 6.55 -20.95 -0.24
CA LYS A 122 6.00 -19.98 -1.22
C LYS A 122 6.23 -20.42 -2.67
N GLN A 123 7.38 -21.03 -2.96
CA GLN A 123 7.65 -21.57 -4.30
C GLN A 123 6.70 -22.75 -4.64
N ALA A 124 6.48 -23.66 -3.70
CA ALA A 124 5.53 -24.77 -3.88
C ALA A 124 4.10 -24.24 -4.09
N GLU A 125 3.65 -23.30 -3.25
CA GLU A 125 2.34 -22.65 -3.39
C GLU A 125 2.16 -21.94 -4.75
N LYS A 126 3.23 -21.30 -5.25
CA LYS A 126 3.20 -20.66 -6.57
C LYS A 126 3.00 -21.67 -7.69
N ARG A 127 3.67 -22.83 -7.63
CA ARG A 127 3.49 -23.92 -8.61
C ARG A 127 2.06 -24.46 -8.59
N GLU A 128 1.54 -24.79 -7.41
CA GLU A 128 0.16 -25.27 -7.24
C GLU A 128 -0.89 -24.26 -7.74
N ARG A 129 -0.66 -22.96 -7.50
CA ARG A 129 -1.55 -21.90 -8.00
C ARG A 129 -1.52 -21.83 -9.53
N ALA A 130 -0.34 -21.92 -10.14
CA ALA A 130 -0.20 -21.93 -11.60
C ALA A 130 -0.92 -23.12 -12.22
N GLU A 131 -0.77 -24.32 -11.64
CA GLU A 131 -1.47 -25.52 -12.09
C GLU A 131 -2.99 -25.41 -11.98
N ARG A 132 -3.51 -24.85 -10.85
CA ARG A 132 -4.95 -24.63 -10.68
C ARG A 132 -5.51 -23.63 -11.70
N ARG A 133 -4.78 -22.54 -11.99
CA ARG A 133 -5.15 -21.56 -13.01
C ARG A 133 -5.18 -22.18 -14.40
N SER A 134 -4.16 -22.95 -14.75
CA SER A 134 -4.08 -23.66 -16.02
C SER A 134 -5.27 -24.62 -16.21
N ARG A 135 -5.64 -25.39 -15.18
CA ARG A 135 -6.80 -26.30 -15.23
C ARG A 135 -8.14 -25.59 -15.42
N ARG A 136 -8.25 -24.34 -14.98
CA ARG A 136 -9.45 -23.49 -15.16
C ARG A 136 -9.46 -22.73 -16.49
N GLY A 137 -8.48 -22.98 -17.36
CA GLY A 137 -8.35 -22.24 -18.64
C GLY A 137 -8.03 -20.76 -18.47
N ILE A 138 -7.64 -20.34 -17.26
CA ILE A 138 -7.17 -19.00 -17.00
C ILE A 138 -5.73 -18.97 -17.51
N THR A 139 -5.58 -18.68 -18.81
CA THR A 139 -4.26 -18.41 -19.39
C THR A 139 -3.72 -17.14 -18.73
N GLU A 140 -2.48 -17.20 -18.27
CA GLU A 140 -1.79 -15.99 -17.83
C GLU A 140 -1.81 -15.03 -19.02
N ASP A 141 -2.47 -13.88 -18.83
CA ASP A 141 -2.39 -12.75 -19.74
C ASP A 141 -0.92 -12.45 -20.06
N PHE A 142 -0.65 -11.77 -21.16
CA PHE A 142 0.61 -11.38 -21.81
C PHE A 142 1.83 -11.05 -20.90
N ASN A 143 1.76 -11.35 -19.61
CA ASN A 143 2.78 -11.18 -18.57
C ASN A 143 3.38 -12.49 -18.04
N SER A 144 3.50 -13.50 -18.87
CA SER A 144 4.16 -14.77 -18.50
C SER A 144 5.68 -14.64 -18.28
N GLY A 145 6.24 -13.46 -18.49
CA GLY A 145 7.66 -13.17 -18.29
C GLY A 145 8.10 -13.18 -16.82
N PHE A 146 9.40 -13.04 -16.61
CA PHE A 146 10.02 -13.06 -15.29
C PHE A 146 9.39 -12.04 -14.31
N LEU A 147 9.00 -10.87 -14.80
CA LEU A 147 8.34 -9.79 -14.03
C LEU A 147 6.82 -9.99 -13.84
N GLY A 148 6.19 -10.89 -14.57
CA GLY A 148 4.74 -11.13 -14.52
C GLY A 148 4.20 -11.59 -13.14
N SER A 149 5.09 -11.93 -12.21
CA SER A 149 4.70 -12.25 -10.84
C SER A 149 4.48 -11.01 -9.93
N VAL A 150 4.83 -9.83 -10.41
CA VAL A 150 4.57 -8.55 -9.72
C VAL A 150 3.16 -8.11 -10.07
N GLN A 151 2.36 -7.82 -9.06
CA GLN A 151 0.97 -7.42 -9.23
C GLN A 151 0.88 -5.95 -9.65
N ARG A 152 0.13 -5.67 -10.71
CA ARG A 152 -0.12 -4.31 -11.22
C ARG A 152 -1.11 -3.50 -10.38
N SER A 153 -1.73 -4.13 -9.38
CA SER A 153 -2.69 -3.47 -8.48
C SER A 153 -2.03 -2.77 -7.28
N PHE A 154 -0.71 -2.84 -7.17
CA PHE A 154 -0.01 -2.09 -6.14
C PHE A 154 -0.03 -0.57 -6.44
N PRO A 155 0.10 0.29 -5.40
CA PRO A 155 0.47 1.69 -5.60
C PRO A 155 1.73 1.78 -6.48
N ALA A 156 1.82 2.80 -7.32
CA ALA A 156 2.85 2.87 -8.36
C ALA A 156 4.29 2.79 -7.81
N LEU A 157 4.58 3.44 -6.69
CA LEU A 157 5.91 3.36 -6.07
C LEU A 157 6.20 1.97 -5.52
N THR A 158 5.20 1.32 -4.92
CA THR A 158 5.32 -0.06 -4.44
C THR A 158 5.49 -1.04 -5.62
N GLU A 159 4.76 -0.87 -6.73
CA GLU A 159 4.93 -1.67 -7.93
C GLU A 159 6.35 -1.53 -8.50
N ALA A 160 6.84 -0.29 -8.66
CA ALA A 160 8.19 0.00 -9.13
C ALA A 160 9.26 -0.67 -8.23
N LEU A 161 9.13 -0.55 -6.91
CA LEU A 161 9.98 -1.24 -5.94
C LEU A 161 9.99 -2.75 -6.16
N LYS A 162 8.81 -3.37 -6.31
CA LYS A 162 8.69 -4.84 -6.51
C LYS A 162 9.25 -5.29 -7.85
N LEU A 163 9.11 -4.50 -8.91
CA LEU A 163 9.72 -4.76 -10.22
C LEU A 163 11.25 -4.77 -10.12
N GLN A 164 11.83 -3.77 -9.47
CA GLN A 164 13.27 -3.64 -9.26
C GLN A 164 13.82 -4.76 -8.36
N GLU A 165 13.16 -5.06 -7.22
CA GLU A 165 13.51 -6.20 -6.38
C GLU A 165 13.52 -7.53 -7.16
N ARG A 166 12.60 -7.66 -8.10
CA ARG A 166 12.49 -8.86 -8.92
C ARG A 166 13.62 -8.93 -9.95
N ALA A 167 13.92 -7.82 -10.63
CA ALA A 167 14.99 -7.71 -11.61
C ALA A 167 16.36 -7.97 -10.97
N ALA A 168 16.60 -7.44 -9.78
CA ALA A 168 17.84 -7.63 -9.01
C ALA A 168 18.14 -9.13 -8.74
N LYS A 169 17.13 -10.00 -8.61
CA LYS A 169 17.32 -11.45 -8.38
C LYS A 169 18.00 -12.20 -9.51
N VAL A 170 18.05 -11.62 -10.70
CA VAL A 170 18.74 -12.18 -11.88
C VAL A 170 19.97 -11.37 -12.28
N GLY A 171 20.44 -10.50 -11.37
CA GLY A 171 21.65 -9.69 -11.58
C GLY A 171 21.42 -8.40 -12.37
N PHE A 172 20.17 -8.04 -12.67
CA PHE A 172 19.86 -6.74 -13.26
C PHE A 172 19.73 -5.68 -12.15
N ASP A 173 20.87 -5.23 -11.65
CA ASP A 173 20.98 -4.31 -10.52
C ASP A 173 22.30 -3.55 -10.52
N TRP A 174 22.33 -2.38 -9.90
CA TRP A 174 23.56 -1.67 -9.58
C TRP A 174 24.22 -2.25 -8.33
N SER A 175 25.53 -2.23 -8.29
CA SER A 175 26.30 -2.76 -7.14
C SER A 175 26.38 -1.80 -5.95
N ALA A 176 26.08 -0.51 -6.16
CA ALA A 176 26.22 0.56 -5.18
C ALA A 176 25.17 1.68 -5.43
N PRO A 177 24.91 2.53 -4.41
CA PRO A 177 23.98 3.66 -4.55
C PRO A 177 24.44 4.76 -5.52
N GLU A 178 25.75 4.98 -5.64
CA GLU A 178 26.33 6.10 -6.41
C GLU A 178 25.90 6.09 -7.89
N PRO A 179 25.99 4.98 -8.65
CA PRO A 179 25.50 4.95 -10.04
C PRO A 179 24.00 5.23 -10.17
N ILE A 180 23.21 4.99 -9.10
CA ILE A 180 21.78 5.32 -9.13
C ILE A 180 21.58 6.83 -8.98
N LEU A 181 22.40 7.49 -8.18
CA LEU A 181 22.40 8.96 -8.08
C LEU A 181 22.80 9.60 -9.40
N ASP A 182 23.84 9.07 -10.07
CA ASP A 182 24.23 9.52 -11.41
C ASP A 182 23.07 9.37 -12.41
N LYS A 183 22.31 8.26 -12.34
CA LYS A 183 21.11 8.06 -13.19
C LYS A 183 20.01 9.05 -12.85
N ILE A 184 19.78 9.39 -11.58
CA ILE A 184 18.81 10.42 -11.19
C ILE A 184 19.20 11.79 -11.78
N GLU A 185 20.49 12.14 -11.79
CA GLU A 185 20.99 13.38 -12.41
C GLU A 185 20.78 13.38 -13.93
N GLU A 186 20.97 12.23 -14.59
CA GLU A 186 20.68 12.03 -16.00
C GLU A 186 19.20 12.29 -16.30
N GLU A 187 18.26 11.63 -15.56
CA GLU A 187 16.82 11.81 -15.73
C GLU A 187 16.35 13.25 -15.48
N ILE A 188 16.97 13.95 -14.50
CA ILE A 188 16.73 15.38 -14.31
C ILE A 188 17.16 16.18 -15.55
N GLY A 189 18.27 15.80 -16.21
CA GLY A 189 18.76 16.42 -17.43
C GLY A 189 17.78 16.23 -18.60
N GLU A 190 17.26 15.02 -18.75
CA GLU A 190 16.30 14.65 -19.81
C GLU A 190 14.96 15.34 -19.60
N LEU A 191 14.43 15.35 -18.37
CA LEU A 191 13.22 16.10 -18.00
C LEU A 191 13.37 17.62 -18.31
N ARG A 192 14.55 18.21 -18.02
CA ARG A 192 14.82 19.62 -18.36
C ARG A 192 14.86 19.86 -19.85
N ALA A 193 15.33 18.90 -20.64
CA ALA A 193 15.32 18.98 -22.10
C ALA A 193 13.91 18.91 -22.67
N ALA A 194 13.10 17.92 -22.20
CA ALA A 194 11.71 17.76 -22.58
C ALA A 194 10.87 19.01 -22.27
N LEU A 195 11.07 19.62 -21.09
CA LEU A 195 10.41 20.87 -20.70
C LEU A 195 10.76 22.03 -21.66
N ARG A 196 12.01 22.13 -22.15
CA ARG A 196 12.42 23.15 -23.11
C ARG A 196 11.84 22.94 -24.52
N GLU A 197 11.64 21.68 -24.90
CA GLU A 197 10.98 21.31 -26.14
C GLU A 197 9.47 21.56 -26.13
N GLY A 198 8.86 21.61 -24.96
CA GLY A 198 7.40 21.77 -24.77
C GLY A 198 6.60 20.55 -25.17
N ASP A 199 7.24 19.37 -25.24
CA ASP A 199 6.58 18.10 -25.53
C ASP A 199 6.04 17.46 -24.24
N GLN A 200 4.74 17.61 -24.01
CA GLN A 200 4.09 17.12 -22.79
C GLN A 200 4.18 15.60 -22.65
N ALA A 201 4.21 14.84 -23.75
CA ALA A 201 4.33 13.38 -23.69
C ALA A 201 5.72 12.97 -23.19
N LYS A 202 6.77 13.61 -23.71
CA LYS A 202 8.15 13.40 -23.23
C LYS A 202 8.31 13.85 -21.78
N VAL A 203 7.76 15.00 -21.39
CA VAL A 203 7.81 15.48 -20.00
C VAL A 203 7.19 14.44 -19.04
N SER A 204 6.09 13.80 -19.44
CA SER A 204 5.46 12.75 -18.63
C SER A 204 6.32 11.48 -18.54
N ASP A 205 6.99 11.12 -19.62
CA ASP A 205 7.87 9.94 -19.71
C ASP A 205 9.09 10.13 -18.80
N GLU A 206 9.83 11.22 -18.98
CA GLU A 206 11.02 11.54 -18.18
C GLU A 206 10.71 11.74 -16.69
N LEU A 207 9.53 12.28 -16.36
CA LEU A 207 9.08 12.36 -14.97
C LEU A 207 8.86 10.95 -14.39
N GLY A 208 8.32 10.03 -15.17
CA GLY A 208 8.14 8.63 -14.79
C GLY A 208 9.48 7.96 -14.51
N ASP A 209 10.47 8.13 -15.39
CA ASP A 209 11.80 7.56 -15.28
C ASP A 209 12.57 8.13 -14.07
N LEU A 210 12.47 9.42 -13.83
CA LEU A 210 13.02 10.07 -12.64
C LEU A 210 12.43 9.47 -11.34
N ILE A 211 11.10 9.33 -11.27
CA ILE A 211 10.43 8.71 -10.08
C ILE A 211 10.90 7.26 -9.92
N PHE A 212 11.02 6.51 -11.02
CA PHE A 212 11.46 5.12 -10.99
C PHE A 212 12.92 4.99 -10.50
N ALA A 213 13.82 5.89 -10.92
CA ALA A 213 15.19 5.97 -10.42
C ALA A 213 15.25 6.34 -8.92
N VAL A 214 14.39 7.26 -8.46
CA VAL A 214 14.25 7.60 -7.03
C VAL A 214 13.75 6.42 -6.20
N VAL A 215 12.82 5.61 -6.71
CA VAL A 215 12.40 4.36 -6.05
C VAL A 215 13.60 3.40 -5.88
N ASN A 216 14.47 3.35 -6.87
CA ASN A 216 15.62 2.45 -6.84
C ASN A 216 16.65 2.84 -5.77
N ILE A 217 16.94 4.12 -5.59
CA ILE A 217 17.80 4.55 -4.47
C ILE A 217 17.15 4.19 -3.13
N GLY A 218 15.84 4.39 -2.97
CA GLY A 218 15.10 3.96 -1.78
C GLY A 218 15.32 2.48 -1.46
N ARG A 219 15.22 1.61 -2.46
CA ARG A 219 15.50 0.17 -2.34
C ARG A 219 16.92 -0.13 -1.85
N HIS A 220 17.92 0.54 -2.42
CA HIS A 220 19.32 0.34 -2.04
C HIS A 220 19.64 0.76 -0.60
N VAL A 221 19.05 1.87 -0.15
CA VAL A 221 19.20 2.34 1.24
C VAL A 221 18.22 1.69 2.21
N LYS A 222 17.41 0.73 1.75
CA LYS A 222 16.40 0.00 2.54
C LYS A 222 15.30 0.91 3.11
N ALA A 223 14.99 2.00 2.44
CA ALA A 223 13.88 2.86 2.73
C ALA A 223 12.70 2.49 1.80
N ASP A 224 11.53 2.24 2.36
CA ASP A 224 10.32 2.03 1.57
C ASP A 224 9.89 3.37 0.94
N PRO A 225 9.82 3.48 -0.41
CA PRO A 225 9.56 4.75 -1.07
C PRO A 225 8.12 5.25 -0.86
N GLU A 226 7.14 4.35 -0.75
CA GLU A 226 5.75 4.70 -0.45
C GLU A 226 5.65 5.31 0.95
N GLN A 227 6.25 4.67 1.95
CA GLN A 227 6.28 5.18 3.33
C GLN A 227 7.09 6.47 3.45
N ALA A 228 8.19 6.61 2.72
CA ALA A 228 8.99 7.83 2.71
C ALA A 228 8.18 9.05 2.22
N VAL A 229 7.38 8.87 1.16
CA VAL A 229 6.51 9.93 0.63
C VAL A 229 5.35 10.21 1.60
N ARG A 230 4.72 9.18 2.19
CA ARG A 230 3.67 9.35 3.22
C ARG A 230 4.18 10.16 4.41
N GLY A 231 5.35 9.80 4.96
CA GLY A 231 5.97 10.57 6.04
C GLY A 231 6.28 12.01 5.64
N THR A 232 6.58 12.29 4.37
CA THR A 232 6.76 13.65 3.85
C THR A 232 5.43 14.39 3.76
N ASN A 233 4.36 13.72 3.32
CA ASN A 233 3.01 14.29 3.28
C ASN A 233 2.54 14.68 4.68
N THR A 234 2.75 13.83 5.68
CA THR A 234 2.43 14.12 7.09
C THR A 234 3.20 15.34 7.59
N LYS A 235 4.51 15.43 7.31
CA LYS A 235 5.31 16.61 7.64
C LYS A 235 4.80 17.89 6.95
N PHE A 236 4.41 17.77 5.67
CA PHE A 236 3.86 18.89 4.91
C PHE A 236 2.56 19.39 5.54
N ARG A 237 1.60 18.50 5.81
CA ARG A 237 0.33 18.84 6.47
C ARG A 237 0.55 19.56 7.80
N ARG A 238 1.38 19.00 8.67
CA ARG A 238 1.67 19.59 9.98
C ARG A 238 2.27 20.98 9.87
N ARG A 239 3.22 21.21 8.96
CA ARG A 239 3.84 22.53 8.77
C ARG A 239 2.88 23.51 8.14
N PHE A 240 2.03 23.05 7.23
CA PHE A 240 1.01 23.92 6.62
C PHE A 240 -0.05 24.31 7.63
N SER A 241 -0.52 23.40 8.49
CA SER A 241 -1.41 23.74 9.61
C SER A 241 -0.78 24.75 10.59
N HIS A 242 0.54 24.73 10.76
CA HIS A 242 1.22 25.78 11.54
C HIS A 242 1.14 27.16 10.86
N ILE A 243 1.24 27.21 9.51
CA ILE A 243 1.01 28.46 8.76
C ILE A 243 -0.41 28.97 9.01
N GLU A 244 -1.42 28.11 8.88
CA GLU A 244 -2.83 28.45 9.13
C GLU A 244 -3.02 29.06 10.51
N GLN A 245 -2.50 28.41 11.55
CA GLN A 245 -2.61 28.86 12.94
C GLN A 245 -1.94 30.23 13.18
N VAL A 246 -0.76 30.47 12.60
CA VAL A 246 -0.05 31.73 12.75
C VAL A 246 -0.79 32.85 12.05
N LEU A 247 -1.24 32.64 10.81
CA LEU A 247 -1.98 33.65 10.06
C LEU A 247 -3.32 33.96 10.73
N GLU A 248 -4.05 32.95 11.20
CA GLU A 248 -5.30 33.14 11.95
C GLU A 248 -5.09 33.99 13.23
N ALA A 249 -4.01 33.71 13.98
CA ALA A 249 -3.66 34.47 15.18
C ALA A 249 -3.30 35.93 14.88
N GLU A 250 -2.78 36.20 13.67
CA GLU A 250 -2.47 37.56 13.18
C GLU A 250 -3.67 38.23 12.50
N GLY A 251 -4.79 37.54 12.34
CA GLY A 251 -5.99 38.07 11.67
C GLY A 251 -5.85 38.13 10.14
N GLU A 252 -4.92 37.39 9.58
CA GLU A 252 -4.67 37.26 8.14
C GLU A 252 -5.24 35.96 7.59
N THR A 253 -5.74 35.95 6.34
CA THR A 253 -6.20 34.71 5.68
C THR A 253 -5.12 34.15 4.79
N LEU A 254 -5.19 32.84 4.50
CA LEU A 254 -4.26 32.17 3.58
C LEU A 254 -4.21 32.84 2.20
N GLU A 255 -5.37 33.31 1.70
CA GLU A 255 -5.48 33.96 0.40
C GLU A 255 -4.87 35.38 0.37
N ALA A 256 -4.78 36.03 1.51
CA ALA A 256 -4.19 37.35 1.63
C ALA A 256 -2.68 37.31 1.87
N ALA A 257 -2.20 36.26 2.48
CA ALA A 257 -0.79 36.07 2.80
C ALA A 257 0.08 35.94 1.55
N SER A 258 1.21 36.63 1.51
CA SER A 258 2.17 36.44 0.42
C SER A 258 2.94 35.09 0.54
N LEU A 259 3.47 34.61 -0.58
CA LEU A 259 4.31 33.41 -0.58
C LEU A 259 5.52 33.57 0.35
N GLU A 260 6.15 34.75 0.36
CA GLU A 260 7.29 35.05 1.20
C GLU A 260 6.92 34.95 2.69
N ARG A 261 5.73 35.46 3.07
CA ARG A 261 5.24 35.36 4.45
C ARG A 261 4.98 33.93 4.87
N MET A 262 4.32 33.14 4.01
CA MET A 262 4.09 31.71 4.25
C MET A 262 5.41 30.93 4.35
N GLU A 263 6.41 31.25 3.52
CA GLU A 263 7.72 30.61 3.57
C GLU A 263 8.49 30.95 4.87
N GLU A 264 8.42 32.18 5.37
CA GLU A 264 9.00 32.55 6.67
C GLU A 264 8.42 31.70 7.81
N ILE A 265 7.09 31.55 7.85
CA ILE A 265 6.40 30.75 8.86
C ILE A 265 6.78 29.27 8.70
N TRP A 266 6.85 28.79 7.46
CA TRP A 266 7.30 27.42 7.15
C TRP A 266 8.71 27.12 7.65
N GLN A 267 9.65 28.04 7.46
CA GLN A 267 11.02 27.87 7.97
C GLN A 267 11.06 27.93 9.52
N ALA A 268 10.21 28.75 10.15
CA ALA A 268 10.06 28.74 11.60
C ALA A 268 9.54 27.39 12.11
N ALA A 269 8.51 26.82 11.47
CA ALA A 269 8.01 25.48 11.79
C ALA A 269 9.11 24.40 11.71
N LYS A 270 9.94 24.43 10.66
CA LYS A 270 11.09 23.51 10.51
C LYS A 270 12.11 23.67 11.62
N ALA A 271 12.36 24.90 12.07
CA ALA A 271 13.30 25.18 13.17
C ALA A 271 12.78 24.62 14.52
N ILE A 272 11.49 24.79 14.79
CA ILE A 272 10.83 24.24 15.99
C ILE A 272 10.93 22.72 16.00
N GLU A 273 10.64 22.05 14.89
CA GLU A 273 10.74 20.60 14.78
C GLU A 273 12.16 20.07 15.07
N ARG A 274 13.18 20.74 14.54
CA ARG A 274 14.58 20.39 14.79
C ARG A 274 14.96 20.54 16.26
N ALA A 275 14.48 21.59 16.91
CA ALA A 275 14.76 21.84 18.33
C ALA A 275 14.14 20.76 19.24
N ILE A 276 12.94 20.28 18.91
CA ILE A 276 12.26 19.20 19.64
C ILE A 276 13.04 17.89 19.54
N VAL A 277 13.54 17.54 18.34
CA VAL A 277 14.30 16.31 18.11
C VAL A 277 15.64 16.34 18.88
N VAL A 278 16.33 17.46 18.89
CA VAL A 278 17.62 17.61 19.59
C VAL A 278 17.45 17.67 21.13
N GLY A 279 16.29 18.11 21.62
CA GLY A 279 16.00 18.15 23.06
C GLY A 279 15.48 16.83 23.66
N ALA A 280 15.25 15.82 22.83
CA ALA A 280 14.77 14.49 23.23
C ALA A 280 15.88 13.41 23.30
N GLU A 281 17.14 13.75 22.97
CA GLU A 281 18.35 12.96 23.18
C GLU A 281 19.02 13.36 24.51
#